data_f92e34b0bb331defac81e8171da2194c
#
_entry.id   f92e34b0bb331defac81e8171da2194c
#
_cell.length_a   1.000
_cell.length_b   1.000
_cell.length_c   1.000
_cell.angle_alpha   90.00
_cell.angle_beta   90.00
_cell.angle_gamma   90.00
#
_symmetry.space_group_name_H-M   'P 1'
#
loop_
_entity.id
_entity.type
_entity.pdbx_description
1 polymer ?
#
loop_
_entity_poly.entity_id
_entity_poly.type
_entity_poly.pdbx_seq_one_letter_code
_entity_poly.pdbx_strand_id
1 'polypeptide(L)'
;MKQPRLLHALLLALLMLLPAGCGTQTTGAPQQTPTPTETATVSGAAGTLRVQVPDGWKYELCPAGTLDGSETDFGIKLWPDSGSDSCVQLYWSDSFGVCGTGLKEESLTLAGDSVSAGYYDGDKNWTFLSYQGKNSGIIAWADPNAPWFADKGDQLLAVLDTVEWEPAA
;
A
#
# COMPACT_ATOMS: atom_id res chain seq x y z
N MET A 1 43.10 22.95 -67.36
CA MET A 1 43.15 23.25 -65.92
C MET A 1 42.49 22.10 -65.20
N LYS A 2 43.26 21.35 -64.39
CA LYS A 2 42.91 20.04 -63.81
C LYS A 2 42.41 20.22 -62.39
N GLN A 3 41.19 19.78 -62.10
CA GLN A 3 40.73 19.71 -60.77
C GLN A 3 41.10 18.34 -60.09
N PRO A 4 41.48 18.34 -58.84
CA PRO A 4 41.88 17.11 -58.17
C PRO A 4 40.69 16.35 -57.64
N ARG A 5 40.66 15.05 -57.94
CA ARG A 5 39.71 14.04 -57.48
C ARG A 5 40.06 13.51 -56.08
N LEU A 6 40.21 14.37 -55.09
CA LEU A 6 40.70 13.95 -53.74
C LEU A 6 39.75 14.24 -52.59
N LEU A 7 38.48 14.55 -52.88
CA LEU A 7 37.49 14.91 -51.82
C LEU A 7 36.45 13.88 -51.57
N HIS A 8 36.50 12.68 -52.18
CA HIS A 8 35.48 11.64 -51.99
C HIS A 8 35.90 10.46 -51.09
N ALA A 9 37.16 10.46 -50.62
CA ALA A 9 37.66 9.35 -49.80
C ALA A 9 37.61 9.64 -48.27
N LEU A 10 37.20 10.83 -47.85
CA LEU A 10 37.21 11.20 -46.41
C LEU A 10 35.82 11.25 -45.76
N LEU A 11 34.73 10.93 -46.50
CA LEU A 11 33.37 11.02 -46.00
C LEU A 11 32.78 9.66 -45.62
N LEU A 12 33.53 8.56 -45.78
CA LEU A 12 33.03 7.21 -45.49
C LEU A 12 33.56 6.61 -44.18
N ALA A 13 34.39 7.31 -43.43
CA ALA A 13 35.01 6.82 -42.20
C ALA A 13 34.40 7.40 -40.91
N LEU A 14 33.34 8.22 -41.00
CA LEU A 14 32.77 8.92 -39.84
C LEU A 14 31.37 8.42 -39.43
N LEU A 15 30.95 7.24 -39.92
CA LEU A 15 29.60 6.71 -39.65
C LEU A 15 29.57 5.48 -38.75
N MET A 16 30.64 5.16 -38.01
CA MET A 16 30.74 3.99 -37.14
C MET A 16 31.08 4.30 -35.69
N LEU A 17 30.66 5.45 -35.16
CA LEU A 17 30.74 5.75 -33.72
C LEU A 17 29.37 6.23 -33.23
N LEU A 18 28.40 5.33 -33.30
CA LEU A 18 27.23 5.43 -32.43
C LEU A 18 27.66 4.85 -31.05
N PRO A 19 27.67 5.65 -29.99
CA PRO A 19 27.75 5.09 -28.66
C PRO A 19 26.46 4.30 -28.42
N ALA A 20 26.58 3.00 -28.25
CA ALA A 20 25.53 2.19 -27.63
C ALA A 20 25.31 2.78 -26.25
N GLY A 21 24.34 3.67 -26.12
CA GLY A 21 23.79 4.10 -24.85
C GLY A 21 23.18 2.88 -24.19
N CYS A 22 23.93 2.20 -23.34
CA CYS A 22 23.36 1.35 -22.32
C CYS A 22 22.48 2.24 -21.44
N GLY A 23 21.21 2.35 -21.79
CA GLY A 23 20.18 2.73 -20.86
C GLY A 23 20.21 1.69 -19.74
N THR A 24 20.81 2.04 -18.62
CA THR A 24 20.55 1.35 -17.36
C THR A 24 19.07 1.49 -17.07
N GLN A 25 18.28 0.54 -17.58
CA GLN A 25 16.99 0.25 -16.98
C GLN A 25 17.32 -0.19 -15.55
N THR A 26 17.07 0.70 -14.62
CA THR A 26 16.91 0.31 -13.21
C THR A 26 15.68 -0.58 -13.20
N THR A 27 15.88 -1.86 -13.42
CA THR A 27 14.91 -2.89 -13.09
C THR A 27 14.76 -2.79 -11.58
N GLY A 28 13.69 -2.12 -11.13
CA GLY A 28 13.25 -2.24 -9.76
C GLY A 28 13.20 -3.72 -9.45
N ALA A 29 13.91 -4.15 -8.43
CA ALA A 29 13.81 -5.52 -7.96
C ALA A 29 12.30 -5.83 -7.80
N PRO A 30 11.81 -6.98 -8.27
CA PRO A 30 10.41 -7.34 -8.07
C PRO A 30 10.17 -7.27 -6.56
N GLN A 31 9.23 -6.42 -6.16
CA GLN A 31 8.77 -6.30 -4.80
C GLN A 31 8.18 -7.66 -4.45
N GLN A 32 8.90 -8.45 -3.65
CA GLN A 32 8.44 -9.76 -3.24
C GLN A 32 7.23 -9.54 -2.34
N THR A 33 6.05 -9.83 -2.86
CA THR A 33 4.85 -9.96 -2.04
C THR A 33 5.16 -11.01 -0.96
N PRO A 34 5.01 -10.68 0.33
CA PRO A 34 5.26 -11.66 1.39
C PRO A 34 4.37 -12.88 1.16
N THR A 35 4.92 -14.08 1.31
CA THR A 35 4.14 -15.31 1.20
C THR A 35 3.16 -15.34 2.37
N PRO A 36 1.83 -15.38 2.14
CA PRO A 36 0.87 -15.43 3.23
C PRO A 36 0.98 -16.77 3.94
N THR A 37 1.05 -16.73 5.28
CA THR A 37 1.08 -17.91 6.14
C THR A 37 -0.28 -18.25 6.68
N GLU A 38 -1.12 -17.25 6.90
CA GLU A 38 -2.42 -17.40 7.52
C GLU A 38 -3.44 -16.37 6.97
N THR A 39 -4.71 -16.76 6.95
CA THR A 39 -5.82 -15.84 6.64
C THR A 39 -6.55 -15.48 7.92
N ALA A 40 -6.42 -14.23 8.35
CA ALA A 40 -7.24 -13.70 9.43
C ALA A 40 -8.66 -13.42 8.91
N THR A 41 -9.67 -13.89 9.64
CA THR A 41 -11.07 -13.73 9.27
C THR A 41 -11.89 -13.31 10.47
N VAL A 42 -12.68 -12.24 10.35
CA VAL A 42 -13.62 -11.80 11.37
C VAL A 42 -14.97 -11.49 10.72
N SER A 43 -16.06 -11.80 11.42
CA SER A 43 -17.43 -11.57 10.94
C SER A 43 -18.22 -10.75 11.95
N GLY A 44 -19.10 -9.91 11.43
CA GLY A 44 -20.08 -9.14 12.18
C GLY A 44 -21.42 -9.09 11.45
N ALA A 45 -22.35 -8.29 11.95
CA ALA A 45 -23.68 -8.18 11.37
C ALA A 45 -23.67 -7.67 9.92
N ALA A 46 -22.69 -6.86 9.55
CA ALA A 46 -22.57 -6.27 8.21
C ALA A 46 -21.92 -7.21 7.18
N GLY A 47 -21.16 -8.22 7.63
CA GLY A 47 -20.45 -9.12 6.69
C GLY A 47 -19.23 -9.78 7.29
N THR A 48 -18.30 -10.17 6.43
CA THR A 48 -17.05 -10.85 6.77
C THR A 48 -15.86 -10.17 6.15
N LEU A 49 -14.88 -9.84 6.97
CA LEU A 49 -13.60 -9.24 6.59
C LEU A 49 -12.50 -10.30 6.64
N ARG A 50 -11.68 -10.38 5.60
CA ARG A 50 -10.51 -11.27 5.50
C ARG A 50 -9.28 -10.49 5.08
N VAL A 51 -8.12 -10.92 5.58
CA VAL A 51 -6.82 -10.41 5.15
C VAL A 51 -5.75 -11.50 5.27
N GLN A 52 -4.77 -11.50 4.37
CA GLN A 52 -3.65 -12.41 4.41
C GLN A 52 -2.57 -11.87 5.35
N VAL A 53 -2.18 -12.66 6.35
CA VAL A 53 -1.15 -12.29 7.33
C VAL A 53 0.14 -13.05 7.00
N PRO A 54 1.22 -12.34 6.58
CA PRO A 54 2.48 -12.99 6.24
C PRO A 54 3.30 -13.33 7.47
N ASP A 55 4.33 -14.17 7.26
CA ASP A 55 5.36 -14.43 8.27
C ASP A 55 5.94 -13.13 8.83
N GLY A 56 6.19 -13.11 10.13
CA GLY A 56 6.73 -11.94 10.84
C GLY A 56 5.69 -10.88 11.19
N TRP A 57 4.40 -11.20 11.02
CA TRP A 57 3.27 -10.39 11.49
C TRP A 57 2.38 -11.17 12.45
N LYS A 58 1.76 -10.44 13.37
CA LYS A 58 0.76 -10.93 14.32
C LYS A 58 -0.55 -10.22 14.10
N TYR A 59 -1.62 -10.85 14.56
CA TYR A 59 -2.95 -10.25 14.52
C TYR A 59 -3.79 -10.62 15.74
N GLU A 60 -4.82 -9.83 16.00
CA GLU A 60 -5.87 -10.06 16.97
C GLU A 60 -7.22 -9.83 16.29
N LEU A 61 -8.13 -10.79 16.43
CA LEU A 61 -9.49 -10.62 15.95
C LEU A 61 -10.28 -9.78 16.95
N CYS A 62 -10.97 -8.76 16.46
CA CYS A 62 -11.79 -7.85 17.24
C CYS A 62 -13.27 -8.04 16.84
N PRO A 63 -14.04 -8.89 17.53
CA PRO A 63 -15.48 -9.02 17.32
C PRO A 63 -16.21 -7.68 17.55
N ALA A 64 -17.45 -7.59 17.08
CA ALA A 64 -18.27 -6.41 17.29
C ALA A 64 -18.36 -6.02 18.78
N GLY A 65 -18.22 -4.73 19.05
CA GLY A 65 -18.19 -4.17 20.40
C GLY A 65 -16.86 -4.28 21.14
N THR A 66 -15.79 -4.76 20.51
CA THR A 66 -14.46 -4.85 21.12
C THR A 66 -13.48 -3.81 20.59
N LEU A 67 -13.82 -3.12 19.48
CA LEU A 67 -13.08 -1.96 19.02
C LEU A 67 -13.55 -0.71 19.77
N ASP A 68 -12.60 0.15 20.13
CA ASP A 68 -12.88 1.37 20.87
C ASP A 68 -13.85 2.29 20.09
N GLY A 69 -14.95 2.65 20.70
CA GLY A 69 -15.86 3.70 20.24
C GLY A 69 -17.10 3.25 19.45
N SER A 70 -17.27 1.97 19.14
CA SER A 70 -18.47 1.48 18.45
C SER A 70 -18.94 0.11 18.94
N GLU A 71 -20.24 -0.06 19.10
CA GLU A 71 -20.84 -1.36 19.43
C GLU A 71 -20.96 -2.29 18.20
N THR A 72 -20.88 -1.74 17.01
CA THR A 72 -21.13 -2.48 15.75
C THR A 72 -19.85 -2.73 14.95
N ASP A 73 -18.83 -1.91 15.15
CA ASP A 73 -17.56 -2.06 14.44
C ASP A 73 -16.85 -3.35 14.86
N PHE A 74 -16.25 -4.02 13.89
CA PHE A 74 -15.48 -5.25 14.09
C PHE A 74 -14.31 -5.26 13.11
N GLY A 75 -13.23 -5.95 13.46
CA GLY A 75 -12.04 -5.88 12.63
C GLY A 75 -10.90 -6.78 13.08
N ILE A 76 -9.72 -6.43 12.64
CA ILE A 76 -8.48 -7.16 12.87
C ILE A 76 -7.41 -6.12 13.22
N LYS A 77 -6.73 -6.30 14.35
CA LYS A 77 -5.51 -5.56 14.65
C LYS A 77 -4.33 -6.31 14.06
N LEU A 78 -3.39 -5.59 13.45
CA LEU A 78 -2.21 -6.12 12.78
C LEU A 78 -0.95 -5.40 13.26
N TRP A 79 0.12 -6.12 13.54
CA TRP A 79 1.42 -5.53 13.89
C TRP A 79 2.57 -6.49 13.52
N PRO A 80 3.78 -5.97 13.17
CA PRO A 80 4.93 -6.83 12.92
C PRO A 80 5.47 -7.44 14.21
N ASP A 81 6.05 -8.64 14.15
CA ASP A 81 6.65 -9.33 15.30
C ASP A 81 7.67 -8.48 16.07
N SER A 82 8.37 -7.60 15.35
CA SER A 82 9.34 -6.66 15.93
C SER A 82 8.72 -5.40 16.51
N GLY A 83 7.43 -5.18 16.29
CA GLY A 83 6.69 -4.01 16.74
C GLY A 83 5.85 -4.37 17.95
N SER A 84 5.71 -3.47 18.90
CA SER A 84 5.15 -3.86 20.18
C SER A 84 3.90 -3.11 20.58
N ASP A 85 3.94 -1.78 20.53
CA ASP A 85 2.97 -0.98 21.25
C ASP A 85 1.98 -0.25 20.34
N SER A 86 2.13 -0.41 19.02
CA SER A 86 1.23 0.18 18.03
C SER A 86 0.82 -0.85 16.98
N CYS A 87 -0.46 -0.86 16.64
CA CYS A 87 -1.03 -1.75 15.64
C CYS A 87 -1.76 -0.94 14.57
N VAL A 88 -2.00 -1.57 13.42
CA VAL A 88 -2.99 -1.12 12.47
C VAL A 88 -4.32 -1.77 12.83
N GLN A 89 -5.37 -0.98 12.92
CA GLN A 89 -6.73 -1.47 13.06
C GLN A 89 -7.38 -1.51 11.67
N LEU A 90 -7.58 -2.70 11.14
CA LEU A 90 -8.34 -2.94 9.92
C LEU A 90 -9.74 -3.35 10.30
N TYR A 91 -10.76 -2.55 10.00
CA TYR A 91 -12.11 -2.76 10.49
C TYR A 91 -13.19 -2.30 9.52
N TRP A 92 -14.38 -2.84 9.69
CA TRP A 92 -15.60 -2.33 9.06
C TRP A 92 -16.27 -1.31 9.96
N SER A 93 -16.76 -0.20 9.38
CA SER A 93 -17.58 0.80 10.03
C SER A 93 -18.58 1.40 9.05
N ASP A 94 -19.80 1.64 9.52
CA ASP A 94 -20.86 2.34 8.77
C ASP A 94 -20.84 3.85 8.98
N SER A 95 -20.04 4.33 9.91
CA SER A 95 -20.05 5.72 10.37
C SER A 95 -18.65 6.36 10.42
N PHE A 96 -17.68 5.78 9.69
CA PHE A 96 -16.34 6.36 9.63
C PHE A 96 -16.38 7.77 9.05
N GLY A 97 -15.80 8.69 9.80
CA GLY A 97 -15.62 10.06 9.39
C GLY A 97 -14.42 10.69 10.08
N VAL A 98 -13.67 11.46 9.35
CA VAL A 98 -12.50 12.19 9.84
C VAL A 98 -12.71 13.68 9.68
N CYS A 99 -12.23 14.44 10.66
CA CYS A 99 -12.21 15.89 10.57
C CYS A 99 -10.92 16.38 11.23
N GLY A 100 -10.46 17.54 10.82
CA GLY A 100 -9.28 18.14 11.41
C GLY A 100 -8.63 19.17 10.50
N THR A 101 -7.92 20.10 11.12
CA THR A 101 -7.09 21.05 10.41
C THR A 101 -5.85 20.33 9.87
N GLY A 102 -5.48 20.60 8.63
CA GLY A 102 -4.28 20.02 8.03
C GLY A 102 -4.45 18.60 7.45
N LEU A 103 -5.68 18.08 7.39
CA LEU A 103 -5.95 16.84 6.68
C LEU A 103 -5.69 17.00 5.18
N LYS A 104 -4.91 16.09 4.62
CA LYS A 104 -4.66 15.91 3.18
C LYS A 104 -5.04 14.49 2.82
N GLU A 105 -5.60 14.32 1.64
CA GLU A 105 -5.96 12.99 1.13
C GLU A 105 -5.29 12.75 -0.21
N GLU A 106 -4.82 11.53 -0.39
CA GLU A 106 -4.26 11.02 -1.64
C GLU A 106 -5.01 9.75 -2.05
N SER A 107 -5.10 9.49 -3.35
CA SER A 107 -5.72 8.27 -3.84
C SER A 107 -4.68 7.24 -4.23
N LEU A 108 -4.87 6.01 -3.78
CA LEU A 108 -4.09 4.84 -4.18
C LEU A 108 -5.01 3.68 -4.55
N THR A 109 -4.44 2.58 -5.03
CA THR A 109 -5.19 1.37 -5.38
C THR A 109 -4.72 0.22 -4.51
N LEU A 110 -5.64 -0.40 -3.76
CA LEU A 110 -5.41 -1.62 -2.97
C LEU A 110 -6.59 -2.58 -3.14
N ALA A 111 -6.31 -3.86 -3.17
CA ALA A 111 -7.32 -4.92 -3.33
C ALA A 111 -8.24 -4.71 -4.56
N GLY A 112 -7.73 -3.99 -5.58
CA GLY A 112 -8.47 -3.62 -6.78
C GLY A 112 -9.50 -2.51 -6.58
N ASP A 113 -9.50 -1.82 -5.42
CA ASP A 113 -10.34 -0.66 -5.14
C ASP A 113 -9.52 0.64 -5.16
N SER A 114 -10.20 1.75 -5.40
CA SER A 114 -9.69 3.07 -5.05
C SER A 114 -9.74 3.23 -3.53
N VAL A 115 -8.65 3.72 -2.94
CA VAL A 115 -8.51 3.92 -1.51
C VAL A 115 -8.09 5.36 -1.26
N SER A 116 -8.80 6.07 -0.38
CA SER A 116 -8.38 7.38 0.11
C SER A 116 -7.43 7.21 1.29
N ALA A 117 -6.21 7.74 1.16
CA ALA A 117 -5.21 7.77 2.20
C ALA A 117 -5.15 9.16 2.83
N GLY A 118 -5.40 9.25 4.13
CA GLY A 118 -5.40 10.51 4.87
C GLY A 118 -4.13 10.72 5.67
N TYR A 119 -3.61 11.96 5.60
CA TYR A 119 -2.42 12.43 6.32
C TYR A 119 -2.74 13.72 7.04
N TYR A 120 -2.25 13.89 8.25
CA TYR A 120 -2.28 15.18 8.92
C TYR A 120 -0.95 15.94 8.76
N ASP A 121 -0.99 17.26 8.94
CA ASP A 121 0.23 18.08 8.82
C ASP A 121 1.33 17.62 9.78
N GLY A 122 2.49 17.32 9.20
CA GLY A 122 3.65 16.79 9.93
C GLY A 122 3.78 15.27 9.95
N ASP A 123 2.75 14.52 9.54
CA ASP A 123 2.83 13.08 9.42
C ASP A 123 3.73 12.66 8.26
N LYS A 124 4.52 11.62 8.48
CA LYS A 124 5.37 11.02 7.45
C LYS A 124 4.68 9.89 6.73
N ASN A 125 3.70 9.28 7.38
CA ASN A 125 2.93 8.15 6.90
C ASN A 125 1.45 8.48 7.00
N TRP A 126 0.61 7.69 6.33
CA TRP A 126 -0.84 7.83 6.42
C TRP A 126 -1.34 7.48 7.83
N THR A 127 -2.39 8.16 8.26
CA THR A 127 -3.12 7.89 9.51
C THR A 127 -4.27 6.92 9.26
N PHE A 128 -4.94 7.06 8.11
CA PHE A 128 -6.01 6.15 7.72
C PHE A 128 -6.01 5.85 6.23
N LEU A 129 -6.58 4.70 5.90
CA LEU A 129 -6.97 4.32 4.54
C LEU A 129 -8.46 3.99 4.56
N SER A 130 -9.21 4.54 3.61
CA SER A 130 -10.64 4.27 3.46
C SER A 130 -10.90 3.66 2.09
N TYR A 131 -11.34 2.42 2.05
CA TYR A 131 -11.65 1.70 0.81
C TYR A 131 -12.96 2.21 0.21
N GLN A 132 -12.95 2.36 -1.12
CA GLN A 132 -14.08 2.74 -1.94
C GLN A 132 -14.42 1.59 -2.89
N GLY A 133 -15.68 1.42 -3.26
CA GLY A 133 -16.07 0.35 -4.20
C GLY A 133 -16.48 -0.96 -3.51
N LYS A 134 -15.96 -2.11 -3.95
CA LYS A 134 -16.39 -3.43 -3.44
C LYS A 134 -16.08 -3.64 -1.96
N ASN A 135 -14.97 -3.04 -1.47
CA ASN A 135 -14.57 -3.11 -0.07
C ASN A 135 -14.98 -1.84 0.72
N SER A 136 -15.98 -1.09 0.24
CA SER A 136 -16.48 0.12 0.88
C SER A 136 -16.91 -0.15 2.32
N GLY A 137 -16.59 0.80 3.22
CA GLY A 137 -16.81 0.66 4.66
C GLY A 137 -15.64 0.01 5.40
N ILE A 138 -14.64 -0.51 4.68
CA ILE A 138 -13.40 -1.00 5.31
C ILE A 138 -12.45 0.16 5.49
N ILE A 139 -11.90 0.25 6.68
CA ILE A 139 -10.97 1.28 7.13
C ILE A 139 -9.71 0.60 7.68
N ALA A 140 -8.54 1.12 7.34
CA ALA A 140 -7.31 0.81 8.05
C ALA A 140 -6.85 2.08 8.79
N TRP A 141 -6.70 2.01 10.10
CA TRP A 141 -6.26 3.10 10.96
C TRP A 141 -4.91 2.76 11.59
N ALA A 142 -3.93 3.63 11.50
CA ALA A 142 -2.59 3.45 12.04
C ALA A 142 -2.10 4.69 12.80
N ASP A 143 -1.16 4.48 13.73
CA ASP A 143 -0.33 5.58 14.24
C ASP A 143 0.74 5.91 13.19
N PRO A 144 0.69 7.10 12.54
CA PRO A 144 1.64 7.47 11.49
C PRO A 144 3.08 7.59 11.99
N ASN A 145 3.28 7.66 13.31
CA ASN A 145 4.58 7.77 13.96
C ASN A 145 5.05 6.46 14.59
N ALA A 146 4.35 5.36 14.37
CA ALA A 146 4.77 4.05 14.85
C ALA A 146 6.21 3.74 14.42
N PRO A 147 7.11 3.34 15.34
CA PRO A 147 8.53 3.15 15.03
C PRO A 147 8.82 2.18 13.89
N TRP A 148 7.97 1.17 13.74
CA TRP A 148 8.10 0.15 12.69
C TRP A 148 7.58 0.60 11.33
N PHE A 149 6.81 1.69 11.25
CA PHE A 149 6.12 2.08 10.02
C PHE A 149 7.11 2.43 8.89
N ALA A 150 8.22 3.08 9.23
CA ALA A 150 9.26 3.44 8.25
C ALA A 150 9.88 2.22 7.55
N ASP A 151 10.02 1.10 8.29
CA ASP A 151 10.68 -0.13 7.78
C ASP A 151 9.68 -1.14 7.21
N LYS A 152 8.41 -1.09 7.63
CA LYS A 152 7.39 -2.08 7.33
C LYS A 152 6.18 -1.53 6.54
N GLY A 153 6.18 -0.24 6.21
CA GLY A 153 5.05 0.41 5.53
C GLY A 153 4.71 -0.24 4.19
N ASP A 154 5.71 -0.55 3.35
CA ASP A 154 5.48 -1.24 2.07
C ASP A 154 4.93 -2.65 2.27
N GLN A 155 5.42 -3.36 3.29
CA GLN A 155 4.91 -4.69 3.63
C GLN A 155 3.48 -4.62 4.15
N LEU A 156 3.16 -3.58 4.95
CA LEU A 156 1.79 -3.32 5.39
C LEU A 156 0.86 -3.05 4.21
N LEU A 157 1.26 -2.21 3.26
CA LEU A 157 0.45 -1.98 2.06
C LEU A 157 0.22 -3.27 1.26
N ALA A 158 1.22 -4.14 1.15
CA ALA A 158 1.06 -5.45 0.53
C ALA A 158 0.08 -6.37 1.29
N VAL A 159 0.03 -6.29 2.62
CA VAL A 159 -0.98 -6.97 3.43
C VAL A 159 -2.38 -6.40 3.15
N LEU A 160 -2.51 -5.08 3.16
CA LEU A 160 -3.77 -4.39 2.92
C LEU A 160 -4.29 -4.56 1.48
N ASP A 161 -3.41 -4.85 0.52
CA ASP A 161 -3.79 -5.22 -0.86
C ASP A 161 -4.50 -6.58 -0.96
N THR A 162 -4.43 -7.40 0.10
CA THR A 162 -5.12 -8.69 0.19
C THR A 162 -6.48 -8.63 0.87
N VAL A 163 -6.96 -7.44 1.22
CA VAL A 163 -8.25 -7.26 1.88
C VAL A 163 -9.40 -7.75 1.02
N GLU A 164 -10.28 -8.56 1.62
CA GLU A 164 -11.51 -9.05 1.03
C GLU A 164 -12.68 -8.74 1.95
N TRP A 165 -13.71 -8.11 1.41
CA TRP A 165 -14.96 -7.85 2.09
C TRP A 165 -16.10 -8.60 1.45
N GLU A 166 -16.85 -9.36 2.24
CA GLU A 166 -18.06 -10.07 1.83
C GLU A 166 -19.24 -9.53 2.65
N PRO A 167 -20.11 -8.70 2.06
CA PRO A 167 -21.28 -8.17 2.75
C PRO A 167 -22.21 -9.31 3.22
N ALA A 168 -22.92 -9.09 4.33
CA ALA A 168 -24.00 -9.98 4.75
C ALA A 168 -25.12 -10.02 3.68
N ALA A 169 -25.74 -11.18 3.50
CA ALA A 169 -26.81 -11.38 2.54
C ALA A 169 -28.14 -10.72 3.00
#